data_ab44e5cb64184177d528621a84ef660e
#
_entry.id   ab44e5cb64184177d528621a84ef660e
#
_cell.length_a   1.000
_cell.length_b   1.000
_cell.length_c   1.000
_cell.angle_alpha   90.00
_cell.angle_beta   90.00
_cell.angle_gamma   90.00
#
_symmetry.space_group_name_H-M   'P 1'
#
loop_
_entity.id
_entity.type
_entity.pdbx_description
1 polymer ?
#
loop_
_entity_poly.entity_id
_entity_poly.type
_entity_poly.pdbx_seq_one_letter_code
_entity_poly.pdbx_strand_id
1 'polypeptide(L)'
;MRREQTPATISLEPPPGVAAPAHTLPQPLPSLPQTPSYSFLDNAQLEAALTRSQTENQIMQEELSAIQQQLASTTTQLAASRVVGRPGSAGDITSPLVTPSAAAAIAAMQSAMGQLSLEDLQVRLDGSVVRIEVPSERLFESGTPNLLPAGASLLTQLAKELERVFPRHYLGIEGHLDTDPLTGSSWQSAHQLTTAQASTVFDFLTTRTPLSDRQMFLVAHGANHPVVSNATTAGRQRNRRIECVIYPEQAPASSSR
;
A
#
# COMPACT_ATOMS: atom_id res chain seq x y z
N MET A 1 -51.07 5.66 -64.70
CA MET A 1 -49.81 5.69 -65.44
C MET A 1 -48.77 6.48 -64.61
N ARG A 2 -47.91 5.83 -63.92
CA ARG A 2 -46.78 6.41 -63.12
C ARG A 2 -45.55 6.24 -64.01
N ARG A 3 -44.91 7.35 -64.38
CA ARG A 3 -43.62 7.34 -65.06
C ARG A 3 -42.53 7.17 -63.99
N GLU A 4 -41.76 6.12 -64.10
CA GLU A 4 -40.51 5.94 -63.41
C GLU A 4 -39.44 6.88 -63.95
N GLN A 5 -38.85 7.73 -63.16
CA GLN A 5 -37.68 8.53 -63.47
C GLN A 5 -36.43 7.77 -63.06
N THR A 6 -35.64 7.38 -64.02
CA THR A 6 -34.27 6.86 -63.83
C THR A 6 -33.34 8.01 -63.39
N PRO A 7 -32.46 7.76 -62.38
CA PRO A 7 -31.47 8.79 -61.99
C PRO A 7 -30.37 8.92 -63.06
N ALA A 8 -30.05 10.15 -63.41
CA ALA A 8 -28.99 10.53 -64.33
C ALA A 8 -27.62 10.20 -63.73
N THR A 9 -26.84 9.39 -64.45
CA THR A 9 -25.43 9.12 -64.15
C THR A 9 -24.61 10.33 -64.59
N ILE A 10 -23.98 11.02 -63.63
CA ILE A 10 -23.03 12.10 -63.90
C ILE A 10 -21.68 11.46 -64.16
N SER A 11 -21.25 11.54 -65.49
CA SER A 11 -19.91 11.16 -65.90
C SER A 11 -18.98 12.36 -65.65
N LEU A 12 -18.06 12.25 -64.69
CA LEU A 12 -17.00 13.22 -64.40
C LEU A 12 -15.80 12.87 -65.31
N GLU A 13 -15.65 13.55 -66.42
CA GLU A 13 -14.41 13.54 -67.23
C GLU A 13 -13.34 14.35 -66.47
N PRO A 14 -12.10 13.81 -66.33
CA PRO A 14 -11.01 14.57 -65.70
C PRO A 14 -10.53 15.69 -66.70
N PRO A 15 -10.05 16.82 -66.12
CA PRO A 15 -9.58 17.95 -66.99
C PRO A 15 -8.33 17.56 -67.79
N PRO A 16 -8.17 18.12 -68.98
CA PRO A 16 -7.05 17.79 -69.88
C PRO A 16 -5.73 18.31 -69.29
N GLY A 17 -4.78 17.39 -69.07
CA GLY A 17 -3.43 17.73 -68.57
C GLY A 17 -2.88 16.94 -67.43
N VAL A 18 -3.66 16.04 -66.77
CA VAL A 18 -3.15 15.16 -65.72
C VAL A 18 -2.85 13.78 -66.29
N ALA A 19 -1.56 13.46 -66.45
CA ALA A 19 -1.12 12.12 -66.84
C ALA A 19 -1.56 11.11 -65.76
N ALA A 20 -2.23 10.04 -66.20
CA ALA A 20 -2.63 8.94 -65.32
C ALA A 20 -1.39 8.34 -64.70
N PRO A 21 -1.38 8.06 -63.35
CA PRO A 21 -0.28 7.37 -62.73
C PRO A 21 -0.17 5.95 -63.30
N ALA A 22 1.03 5.60 -63.74
CA ALA A 22 1.34 4.26 -64.22
C ALA A 22 0.94 3.24 -63.12
N HIS A 23 0.11 2.25 -63.50
CA HIS A 23 -0.23 1.11 -62.64
C HIS A 23 1.05 0.31 -62.39
N THR A 24 1.72 0.63 -61.29
CA THR A 24 2.76 -0.24 -60.76
C THR A 24 2.04 -1.43 -60.14
N LEU A 25 2.31 -2.62 -60.66
CA LEU A 25 1.84 -3.86 -60.06
C LEU A 25 2.21 -3.88 -58.56
N PRO A 26 1.29 -4.30 -57.69
CA PRO A 26 1.62 -4.37 -56.27
C PRO A 26 2.81 -5.30 -56.06
N GLN A 27 3.87 -4.76 -55.49
CA GLN A 27 4.99 -5.57 -55.04
C GLN A 27 4.48 -6.58 -53.99
N PRO A 28 4.96 -7.83 -53.99
CA PRO A 28 4.62 -8.78 -52.95
C PRO A 28 5.03 -8.16 -51.61
N LEU A 29 4.09 -8.13 -50.65
CA LEU A 29 4.31 -7.69 -49.28
C LEU A 29 5.54 -8.44 -48.73
N PRO A 30 6.45 -7.74 -48.04
CA PRO A 30 7.53 -8.41 -47.31
C PRO A 30 6.92 -9.47 -46.40
N SER A 31 7.39 -10.70 -46.52
CA SER A 31 7.00 -11.79 -45.65
C SER A 31 7.14 -11.33 -44.20
N LEU A 32 6.05 -11.42 -43.45
CA LEU A 32 6.04 -11.21 -42.03
C LEU A 32 7.22 -12.00 -41.42
N PRO A 33 8.01 -11.40 -40.52
CA PRO A 33 9.03 -12.15 -39.80
C PRO A 33 8.36 -13.37 -39.16
N GLN A 34 8.86 -14.56 -39.50
CA GLN A 34 8.40 -15.80 -38.90
C GLN A 34 8.57 -15.64 -37.40
N THR A 35 7.47 -15.74 -36.67
CA THR A 35 7.49 -15.79 -35.20
C THR A 35 8.48 -16.88 -34.80
N PRO A 36 9.53 -16.56 -34.02
CA PRO A 36 10.42 -17.58 -33.53
C PRO A 36 9.60 -18.62 -32.74
N SER A 37 9.90 -19.88 -32.96
CA SER A 37 9.28 -21.01 -32.26
C SER A 37 9.67 -20.98 -30.79
N TYR A 38 8.89 -20.28 -29.98
CA TYR A 38 9.09 -20.09 -28.52
C TYR A 38 8.60 -21.28 -27.69
N SER A 39 8.60 -22.49 -28.14
CA SER A 39 7.86 -23.51 -27.43
C SER A 39 8.68 -24.57 -26.67
N PHE A 40 9.99 -24.66 -26.85
CA PHE A 40 10.77 -25.68 -26.13
C PHE A 40 11.87 -25.14 -25.22
N LEU A 41 12.50 -24.01 -25.57
CA LEU A 41 13.51 -23.39 -24.71
C LEU A 41 12.86 -22.66 -23.54
N ASP A 42 11.66 -22.10 -23.73
CA ASP A 42 10.93 -21.38 -22.70
C ASP A 42 10.43 -22.30 -21.58
N ASN A 43 9.98 -23.53 -21.90
CA ASN A 43 9.51 -24.47 -20.89
C ASN A 43 10.64 -24.97 -19.99
N ALA A 44 11.81 -25.27 -20.55
CA ALA A 44 12.95 -25.70 -19.75
C ALA A 44 13.48 -24.57 -18.85
N GLN A 45 13.44 -23.33 -19.32
CA GLN A 45 13.80 -22.15 -18.51
C GLN A 45 12.77 -21.89 -17.40
N LEU A 46 11.48 -22.05 -17.69
CA LEU A 46 10.41 -21.93 -16.71
C LEU A 46 10.49 -23.03 -15.65
N GLU A 47 10.76 -24.27 -16.03
CA GLU A 47 10.95 -25.38 -15.10
C GLU A 47 12.18 -25.17 -14.22
N ALA A 48 13.28 -24.69 -14.81
CA ALA A 48 14.49 -24.35 -14.05
C ALA A 48 14.26 -23.20 -13.07
N ALA A 49 13.50 -22.15 -13.48
CA ALA A 49 13.14 -21.03 -12.63
C ALA A 49 12.20 -21.46 -11.49
N LEU A 50 11.24 -22.34 -11.79
CA LEU A 50 10.32 -22.90 -10.80
C LEU A 50 11.08 -23.73 -9.77
N THR A 51 11.97 -24.62 -10.22
CA THR A 51 12.80 -25.46 -9.35
C THR A 51 13.69 -24.60 -8.45
N ARG A 52 14.30 -23.55 -9.02
CA ARG A 52 15.10 -22.59 -8.26
C ARG A 52 14.28 -21.86 -7.20
N SER A 53 13.11 -21.36 -7.56
CA SER A 53 12.19 -20.67 -6.64
C SER A 53 11.72 -21.63 -5.52
N GLN A 54 11.43 -22.89 -5.82
CA GLN A 54 11.09 -23.90 -4.82
C GLN A 54 12.25 -24.16 -3.86
N THR A 55 13.47 -24.27 -4.37
CA THR A 55 14.67 -24.46 -3.54
C THR A 55 14.92 -23.24 -2.66
N GLU A 56 14.81 -22.03 -3.19
CA GLU A 56 14.94 -20.78 -2.42
C GLU A 56 13.89 -20.69 -1.31
N ASN A 57 12.65 -21.09 -1.59
CA ASN A 57 11.59 -21.15 -0.59
C ASN A 57 11.86 -22.19 0.51
N GLN A 58 12.39 -23.35 0.16
CA GLN A 58 12.77 -24.38 1.14
C GLN A 58 13.91 -23.88 2.05
N ILE A 59 14.94 -23.27 1.49
CA ILE A 59 16.05 -22.69 2.27
C ILE A 59 15.51 -21.61 3.22
N MET A 60 14.64 -20.71 2.75
CA MET A 60 14.03 -19.70 3.62
C MET A 60 13.18 -20.31 4.75
N GLN A 61 12.45 -21.39 4.50
CA GLN A 61 11.69 -22.08 5.53
C GLN A 61 12.60 -22.76 6.58
N GLU A 62 13.71 -23.35 6.14
CA GLU A 62 14.71 -23.93 7.03
C GLU A 62 15.39 -22.85 7.89
N GLU A 63 15.77 -21.72 7.30
CA GLU A 63 16.34 -20.58 8.04
C GLU A 63 15.36 -20.01 9.07
N LEU A 64 14.08 -19.82 8.70
CA LEU A 64 13.04 -19.38 9.64
C LEU A 64 12.87 -20.36 10.80
N SER A 65 12.88 -21.66 10.51
CA SER A 65 12.79 -22.70 11.54
C SER A 65 14.00 -22.68 12.49
N ALA A 66 15.21 -22.51 11.94
CA ALA A 66 16.43 -22.40 12.73
C ALA A 66 16.44 -21.15 13.64
N ILE A 67 16.00 -20.00 13.10
CA ILE A 67 15.89 -18.76 13.87
C ILE A 67 14.85 -18.92 15.00
N GLN A 68 13.70 -19.54 14.74
CA GLN A 68 12.69 -19.81 15.76
C GLN A 68 13.21 -20.71 16.89
N GLN A 69 13.96 -21.77 16.53
CA GLN A 69 14.61 -22.64 17.53
C GLN A 69 15.66 -21.89 18.35
N GLN A 70 16.43 -21.01 17.70
CA GLN A 70 17.44 -20.20 18.39
C GLN A 70 16.79 -19.19 19.34
N LEU A 71 15.70 -18.55 18.93
CA LEU A 71 14.91 -17.66 19.80
C LEU A 71 14.32 -18.43 20.99
N ALA A 72 13.74 -19.61 20.76
CA ALA A 72 13.20 -20.45 21.82
C ALA A 72 14.28 -20.88 22.81
N SER A 73 15.47 -21.26 22.34
CA SER A 73 16.60 -21.64 23.21
C SER A 73 17.12 -20.44 24.02
N THR A 74 17.24 -19.27 23.39
CA THR A 74 17.70 -18.03 24.05
C THR A 74 16.71 -17.57 25.11
N THR A 75 15.41 -17.65 24.84
CA THR A 75 14.37 -17.32 25.84
C THR A 75 14.38 -18.29 27.00
N THR A 76 14.61 -19.57 26.76
CA THR A 76 14.74 -20.59 27.81
C THR A 76 16.00 -20.37 28.66
N GLN A 77 17.13 -20.01 28.05
CA GLN A 77 18.38 -19.67 28.77
C GLN A 77 18.23 -18.40 29.61
N LEU A 78 17.54 -17.36 29.09
CA LEU A 78 17.24 -16.16 29.83
C LEU A 78 16.29 -16.43 31.03
N ALA A 79 15.31 -17.31 30.84
CA ALA A 79 14.43 -17.73 31.93
C ALA A 79 15.21 -18.55 32.98
N ALA A 80 16.10 -19.45 32.61
CA ALA A 80 16.93 -20.23 33.48
C ALA A 80 17.97 -19.40 34.25
N SER A 81 18.57 -18.39 33.60
CA SER A 81 19.52 -17.48 34.27
C SER A 81 18.85 -16.55 35.30
N ARG A 82 17.53 -16.31 35.19
CA ARG A 82 16.76 -15.57 36.21
C ARG A 82 16.45 -16.39 37.46
N VAL A 83 16.45 -17.70 37.38
CA VAL A 83 16.18 -18.60 38.52
C VAL A 83 17.41 -18.81 39.40
N VAL A 84 18.63 -18.55 38.95
CA VAL A 84 19.88 -18.77 39.70
C VAL A 84 20.35 -17.51 40.48
N GLY A 85 19.59 -16.43 40.50
CA GLY A 85 19.85 -15.21 41.29
C GLY A 85 19.35 -15.31 42.75
N ARG A 86 20.16 -15.91 43.62
CA ARG A 86 20.32 -15.80 45.08
C ARG A 86 19.22 -15.06 45.88
N PRO A 87 18.59 -15.67 46.89
CA PRO A 87 17.71 -14.98 47.84
C PRO A 87 18.58 -14.22 48.85
N GLY A 88 18.48 -12.92 48.89
CA GLY A 88 19.06 -12.13 49.98
C GLY A 88 19.49 -10.73 49.59
N SER A 89 18.60 -9.80 49.59
CA SER A 89 18.73 -8.44 50.12
C SER A 89 17.48 -7.63 49.77
N ALA A 90 16.75 -7.24 50.80
CA ALA A 90 15.69 -6.24 50.69
C ALA A 90 16.31 -4.89 50.32
N GLY A 91 16.00 -4.42 49.17
CA GLY A 91 16.38 -3.12 48.64
C GLY A 91 15.41 -2.81 47.48
N ASP A 92 14.37 -2.10 47.84
CA ASP A 92 13.40 -1.43 46.99
C ASP A 92 14.12 -0.69 45.87
N ILE A 93 13.95 -1.08 44.65
CA ILE A 93 14.00 -0.33 43.40
C ILE A 93 13.88 -1.28 42.19
N THR A 94 13.04 -0.89 41.24
CA THR A 94 12.80 -1.45 39.90
C THR A 94 11.72 -2.52 39.86
N SER A 95 10.49 -2.05 39.62
CA SER A 95 9.54 -2.81 38.80
C SER A 95 10.27 -3.32 37.57
N PRO A 96 10.32 -4.63 37.32
CA PRO A 96 10.84 -5.10 36.03
C PRO A 96 9.95 -4.50 34.95
N LEU A 97 10.54 -3.80 34.02
CA LEU A 97 9.89 -3.50 32.72
C LEU A 97 9.57 -4.87 32.14
N VAL A 98 8.38 -5.36 32.40
CA VAL A 98 7.84 -6.55 31.75
C VAL A 98 7.50 -6.08 30.34
N THR A 99 8.45 -6.23 29.44
CA THR A 99 8.11 -6.15 28.00
C THR A 99 7.10 -7.28 27.76
N PRO A 100 5.86 -6.96 27.39
CA PRO A 100 4.88 -8.01 27.11
C PRO A 100 5.46 -8.93 26.04
N SER A 101 5.24 -10.24 26.17
CA SER A 101 5.63 -11.16 25.10
C SER A 101 4.95 -10.71 23.80
N ALA A 102 5.58 -10.95 22.65
CA ALA A 102 4.99 -10.57 21.35
C ALA A 102 3.55 -11.09 21.21
N ALA A 103 3.26 -12.30 21.72
CA ALA A 103 1.92 -12.87 21.73
C ALA A 103 0.93 -12.04 22.60
N ALA A 104 1.37 -11.54 23.75
CA ALA A 104 0.54 -10.69 24.61
C ALA A 104 0.28 -9.33 23.95
N ALA A 105 1.27 -8.75 23.25
CA ALA A 105 1.09 -7.52 22.50
C ALA A 105 0.07 -7.70 21.36
N ILE A 106 0.17 -8.78 20.59
CA ILE A 106 -0.78 -9.12 19.53
C ILE A 106 -2.19 -9.27 20.07
N ALA A 107 -2.37 -10.03 21.16
CA ALA A 107 -3.67 -10.24 21.79
C ALA A 107 -4.27 -8.92 22.32
N ALA A 108 -3.46 -8.04 22.89
CA ALA A 108 -3.88 -6.72 23.36
C ALA A 108 -4.33 -5.83 22.19
N MET A 109 -3.57 -5.77 21.10
CA MET A 109 -3.92 -5.01 19.90
C MET A 109 -5.17 -5.56 19.23
N GLN A 110 -5.34 -6.87 19.16
CA GLN A 110 -6.54 -7.52 18.62
C GLN A 110 -7.79 -7.17 19.45
N SER A 111 -7.68 -7.24 20.78
CA SER A 111 -8.77 -6.86 21.69
C SER A 111 -9.13 -5.38 21.56
N ALA A 112 -8.13 -4.50 21.47
CA ALA A 112 -8.33 -3.07 21.29
C ALA A 112 -8.95 -2.76 19.92
N MET A 113 -8.50 -3.40 18.86
CA MET A 113 -9.08 -3.28 17.50
C MET A 113 -10.58 -3.59 17.51
N GLY A 114 -11.01 -4.61 18.26
CA GLY A 114 -12.43 -4.99 18.39
C GLY A 114 -13.30 -3.93 19.08
N GLN A 115 -12.70 -2.91 19.71
CA GLN A 115 -13.43 -1.81 20.36
C GLN A 115 -13.59 -0.59 19.44
N LEU A 116 -12.94 -0.57 18.26
CA LEU A 116 -13.08 0.53 17.31
C LEU A 116 -14.47 0.55 16.67
N SER A 117 -15.07 1.73 16.63
CA SER A 117 -16.35 1.99 15.96
C SER A 117 -16.11 2.80 14.68
N LEU A 118 -15.60 2.12 13.65
CA LEU A 118 -15.25 2.70 12.33
C LEU A 118 -15.94 1.91 11.22
N GLU A 119 -17.27 2.08 11.11
CA GLU A 119 -18.14 1.23 10.24
C GLU A 119 -17.77 1.27 8.75
N ASP A 120 -17.19 2.38 8.27
CA ASP A 120 -16.91 2.61 6.84
C ASP A 120 -15.41 2.47 6.47
N LEU A 121 -14.56 2.05 7.40
CA LEU A 121 -13.13 1.94 7.19
C LEU A 121 -12.67 0.49 7.33
N GLN A 122 -11.68 0.10 6.52
CA GLN A 122 -11.07 -1.20 6.67
C GLN A 122 -10.05 -1.16 7.81
N VAL A 123 -10.29 -2.00 8.81
CA VAL A 123 -9.38 -2.18 9.95
C VAL A 123 -8.85 -3.60 9.93
N ARG A 124 -7.53 -3.76 9.98
CA ARG A 124 -6.90 -5.08 9.99
C ARG A 124 -5.73 -5.13 10.97
N LEU A 125 -5.49 -6.29 11.51
CA LEU A 125 -4.29 -6.59 12.29
C LEU A 125 -3.22 -7.14 11.32
N ASP A 126 -2.02 -6.57 11.37
CA ASP A 126 -0.87 -6.98 10.56
C ASP A 126 0.32 -7.21 11.50
N GLY A 127 0.60 -8.48 11.81
CA GLY A 127 1.54 -8.82 12.89
C GLY A 127 1.07 -8.29 14.23
N SER A 128 1.82 -7.36 14.81
CA SER A 128 1.50 -6.70 16.08
C SER A 128 0.91 -5.30 15.93
N VAL A 129 0.72 -4.80 14.71
CA VAL A 129 0.19 -3.45 14.45
C VAL A 129 -1.24 -3.50 13.93
N VAL A 130 -2.05 -2.51 14.29
CA VAL A 130 -3.38 -2.32 13.72
C VAL A 130 -3.29 -1.30 12.60
N ARG A 131 -3.79 -1.63 11.42
CA ARG A 131 -3.84 -0.75 10.26
C ARG A 131 -5.27 -0.34 9.96
N ILE A 132 -5.50 0.94 9.81
CA ILE A 132 -6.79 1.53 9.40
C ILE A 132 -6.57 2.16 8.04
N GLU A 133 -7.26 1.63 7.02
CA GLU A 133 -7.15 2.10 5.64
C GLU A 133 -8.23 3.15 5.35
N VAL A 134 -7.81 4.33 4.89
CA VAL A 134 -8.69 5.42 4.47
C VAL A 134 -8.45 5.71 2.99
N PRO A 135 -9.41 5.47 2.09
CA PRO A 135 -9.25 5.79 0.68
C PRO A 135 -8.94 7.27 0.46
N SER A 136 -7.91 7.58 -0.36
CA SER A 136 -7.47 8.97 -0.61
C SER A 136 -8.59 9.83 -1.19
N GLU A 137 -9.48 9.28 -2.01
CA GLU A 137 -10.63 9.97 -2.61
C GLU A 137 -11.68 10.43 -1.58
N ARG A 138 -11.71 9.82 -0.39
CA ARG A 138 -12.56 10.27 0.73
C ARG A 138 -11.93 11.42 1.50
N LEU A 139 -10.62 11.60 1.40
CA LEU A 139 -9.87 12.63 2.13
C LEU A 139 -9.58 13.85 1.27
N PHE A 140 -9.14 13.65 0.02
CA PHE A 140 -8.53 14.69 -0.79
C PHE A 140 -9.25 14.92 -2.13
N GLU A 141 -9.08 16.12 -2.67
CA GLU A 141 -9.31 16.37 -4.08
C GLU A 141 -8.35 15.53 -4.92
N SER A 142 -8.84 15.02 -6.05
CA SER A 142 -8.08 14.09 -6.88
C SER A 142 -6.69 14.62 -7.26
N GLY A 143 -5.66 13.84 -6.97
CA GLY A 143 -4.27 14.17 -7.31
C GLY A 143 -3.67 15.34 -6.52
N THR A 144 -4.29 15.76 -5.42
CA THR A 144 -3.84 16.88 -4.59
C THR A 144 -3.73 16.49 -3.11
N PRO A 145 -3.07 17.27 -2.26
CA PRO A 145 -3.11 17.14 -0.81
C PRO A 145 -4.22 18.00 -0.18
N ASN A 146 -5.09 18.64 -0.99
CA ASN A 146 -6.16 19.49 -0.48
C ASN A 146 -7.25 18.65 0.17
N LEU A 147 -7.43 18.82 1.47
CA LEU A 147 -8.40 18.06 2.25
C LEU A 147 -9.83 18.51 1.95
N LEU A 148 -10.69 17.53 1.65
CA LEU A 148 -12.13 17.76 1.49
C LEU A 148 -12.79 18.02 2.85
N PRO A 149 -13.89 18.81 2.93
CA PRO A 149 -14.65 18.98 4.17
C PRO A 149 -15.13 17.64 4.77
N ALA A 150 -15.58 16.70 3.93
CA ALA A 150 -15.95 15.36 4.35
C ALA A 150 -14.75 14.57 4.90
N GLY A 151 -13.55 14.75 4.30
CA GLY A 151 -12.31 14.16 4.77
C GLY A 151 -11.91 14.69 6.14
N ALA A 152 -12.04 16.00 6.38
CA ALA A 152 -11.79 16.60 7.68
C ALA A 152 -12.73 16.05 8.77
N SER A 153 -14.00 15.84 8.45
CA SER A 153 -14.97 15.22 9.36
C SER A 153 -14.61 13.77 9.67
N LEU A 154 -14.20 13.00 8.65
CA LEU A 154 -13.76 11.62 8.80
C LEU A 154 -12.51 11.51 9.68
N LEU A 155 -11.50 12.36 9.46
CA LEU A 155 -10.29 12.42 10.29
C LEU A 155 -10.61 12.80 11.75
N THR A 156 -11.58 13.68 11.98
CA THR A 156 -12.04 14.02 13.34
C THR A 156 -12.68 12.83 14.03
N GLN A 157 -13.49 12.04 13.33
CA GLN A 157 -14.08 10.80 13.87
C GLN A 157 -13.02 9.75 14.16
N LEU A 158 -12.10 9.57 13.21
CA LEU A 158 -10.95 8.65 13.38
C LEU A 158 -10.13 9.03 14.61
N ALA A 159 -9.78 10.30 14.77
CA ALA A 159 -9.00 10.78 15.91
C ALA A 159 -9.70 10.52 17.25
N LYS A 160 -11.01 10.71 17.35
CA LYS A 160 -11.79 10.41 18.58
C LYS A 160 -11.71 8.94 18.94
N GLU A 161 -11.81 8.04 17.95
CA GLU A 161 -11.72 6.61 18.19
C GLU A 161 -10.29 6.20 18.57
N LEU A 162 -9.28 6.78 17.94
CA LEU A 162 -7.87 6.55 18.28
C LEU A 162 -7.54 7.02 19.68
N GLU A 163 -7.99 8.20 20.08
CA GLU A 163 -7.80 8.72 21.44
C GLU A 163 -8.49 7.85 22.49
N ARG A 164 -9.70 7.36 22.18
CA ARG A 164 -10.47 6.50 23.08
C ARG A 164 -9.85 5.13 23.30
N VAL A 165 -9.35 4.50 22.22
CA VAL A 165 -8.90 3.10 22.22
C VAL A 165 -7.38 3.00 22.37
N PHE A 166 -6.64 3.92 21.75
CA PHE A 166 -5.17 3.93 21.67
C PHE A 166 -4.54 5.25 22.15
N PRO A 167 -4.85 5.76 23.33
CA PRO A 167 -4.59 7.16 23.73
C PRO A 167 -3.12 7.56 23.69
N ARG A 168 -2.19 6.63 23.77
CA ARG A 168 -0.74 6.91 23.78
C ARG A 168 0.07 6.04 22.85
N HIS A 169 -0.56 5.23 22.03
CA HIS A 169 0.15 4.38 21.10
C HIS A 169 0.82 5.23 20.00
N TYR A 170 1.96 4.77 19.52
CA TYR A 170 2.57 5.40 18.37
C TYR A 170 1.71 5.19 17.12
N LEU A 171 1.57 6.25 16.33
CA LEU A 171 0.74 6.30 15.14
C LEU A 171 1.61 6.67 13.93
N GLY A 172 1.70 5.78 12.95
CA GLY A 172 2.27 6.06 11.65
C GLY A 172 1.20 6.53 10.68
N ILE A 173 1.40 7.68 10.03
CA ILE A 173 0.55 8.14 8.94
C ILE A 173 1.27 7.80 7.64
N GLU A 174 0.78 6.77 6.94
CA GLU A 174 1.44 6.21 5.77
C GLU A 174 0.67 6.56 4.49
N GLY A 175 1.35 7.24 3.54
CA GLY A 175 0.76 7.62 2.26
C GLY A 175 1.11 6.63 1.15
N HIS A 176 0.10 6.17 0.42
CA HIS A 176 0.22 5.21 -0.68
C HIS A 176 -0.48 5.73 -1.94
N LEU A 177 0.11 5.40 -3.08
CA LEU A 177 -0.44 5.72 -4.39
C LEU A 177 -0.46 4.45 -5.26
N ASP A 178 -1.16 4.53 -6.38
CA ASP A 178 -1.10 3.53 -7.44
C ASP A 178 0.04 3.81 -8.44
N THR A 179 0.07 3.03 -9.51
CA THR A 179 1.08 3.16 -10.57
C THR A 179 0.63 4.02 -11.75
N ASP A 180 -0.53 4.69 -11.66
CA ASP A 180 -0.97 5.58 -12.74
C ASP A 180 0.00 6.77 -12.88
N PRO A 181 0.32 7.20 -14.11
CA PRO A 181 1.16 8.36 -14.32
C PRO A 181 0.53 9.63 -13.73
N LEU A 182 1.32 10.46 -13.08
CA LEU A 182 0.91 11.76 -12.54
C LEU A 182 0.82 12.83 -13.66
N THR A 183 0.22 12.47 -14.80
CA THR A 183 0.10 13.36 -15.98
C THR A 183 -0.76 14.57 -15.67
N GLY A 184 -0.27 15.76 -16.01
CA GLY A 184 -0.99 17.02 -15.76
C GLY A 184 -0.96 17.52 -14.30
N SER A 185 -0.28 16.80 -13.40
CA SER A 185 -0.08 17.26 -12.02
C SER A 185 1.23 18.06 -11.89
N SER A 186 1.33 18.89 -10.85
CA SER A 186 2.57 19.59 -10.47
C SER A 186 3.57 18.69 -9.73
N TRP A 187 3.22 17.44 -9.46
CA TRP A 187 4.04 16.51 -8.69
C TRP A 187 5.05 15.78 -9.58
N GLN A 188 6.31 15.77 -9.16
CA GLN A 188 7.40 15.12 -9.91
C GLN A 188 7.48 13.61 -9.66
N SER A 189 6.91 13.12 -8.55
CA SER A 189 6.92 11.72 -8.19
C SER A 189 5.74 11.34 -7.28
N ALA A 190 5.40 10.04 -7.28
CA ALA A 190 4.41 9.47 -6.37
C ALA A 190 4.79 9.70 -4.88
N HIS A 191 6.07 9.63 -4.55
CA HIS A 191 6.55 9.90 -3.18
C HIS A 191 6.31 11.34 -2.76
N GLN A 192 6.49 12.29 -3.68
CA GLN A 192 6.25 13.71 -3.36
C GLN A 192 4.77 13.98 -3.05
N LEU A 193 3.85 13.42 -3.85
CA LEU A 193 2.42 13.56 -3.59
C LEU A 193 2.02 12.85 -2.29
N THR A 194 2.47 11.62 -2.07
CA THR A 194 2.13 10.87 -0.85
C THR A 194 2.73 11.50 0.41
N THR A 195 3.91 12.12 0.32
CA THR A 195 4.46 12.93 1.41
C THR A 195 3.56 14.11 1.74
N ALA A 196 3.14 14.86 0.74
CA ALA A 196 2.26 16.02 0.94
C ALA A 196 0.91 15.62 1.53
N GLN A 197 0.30 14.52 1.04
CA GLN A 197 -0.96 14.00 1.58
C GLN A 197 -0.81 13.51 3.03
N ALA A 198 0.23 12.72 3.33
CA ALA A 198 0.49 12.26 4.70
C ALA A 198 0.78 13.44 5.66
N SER A 199 1.51 14.47 5.19
CA SER A 199 1.76 15.69 5.95
C SER A 199 0.46 16.44 6.24
N THR A 200 -0.43 16.58 5.26
CA THR A 200 -1.73 17.24 5.48
C THR A 200 -2.56 16.52 6.56
N VAL A 201 -2.58 15.18 6.55
CA VAL A 201 -3.28 14.41 7.59
C VAL A 201 -2.60 14.60 8.95
N PHE A 202 -1.28 14.50 9.01
CA PHE A 202 -0.52 14.72 10.23
C PHE A 202 -0.78 16.10 10.84
N ASP A 203 -0.70 17.16 10.02
CA ASP A 203 -0.95 18.54 10.44
C ASP A 203 -2.38 18.73 10.92
N PHE A 204 -3.35 18.12 10.23
CA PHE A 204 -4.75 18.16 10.66
C PHE A 204 -4.93 17.49 12.02
N LEU A 205 -4.40 16.28 12.20
CA LEU A 205 -4.54 15.52 13.44
C LEU A 205 -3.88 16.24 14.62
N THR A 206 -2.68 16.79 14.44
CA THR A 206 -1.95 17.50 15.52
C THR A 206 -2.54 18.87 15.87
N THR A 207 -3.14 19.58 14.90
CA THR A 207 -3.65 20.94 15.11
C THR A 207 -5.14 20.99 15.45
N ARG A 208 -5.91 19.99 15.03
CA ARG A 208 -7.37 19.98 15.15
C ARG A 208 -7.94 18.91 16.07
N THR A 209 -7.07 18.05 16.63
CA THR A 209 -7.48 16.95 17.52
C THR A 209 -6.55 16.90 18.74
N PRO A 210 -6.93 16.18 19.82
CA PRO A 210 -6.08 16.02 21.00
C PRO A 210 -4.85 15.14 20.81
N LEU A 211 -4.68 14.48 19.67
CA LEU A 211 -3.55 13.60 19.40
C LEU A 211 -2.24 14.38 19.42
N SER A 212 -1.24 13.84 20.15
CA SER A 212 0.05 14.51 20.30
C SER A 212 0.97 14.27 19.10
N ASP A 213 1.68 15.32 18.66
CA ASP A 213 2.75 15.23 17.67
C ASP A 213 3.85 14.24 18.07
N ARG A 214 4.12 14.08 19.38
CA ARG A 214 5.15 13.17 19.91
C ARG A 214 4.84 11.70 19.73
N GLN A 215 3.57 11.35 19.52
CA GLN A 215 3.16 9.96 19.27
C GLN A 215 2.99 9.66 17.79
N MET A 216 3.16 10.65 16.91
CA MET A 216 2.91 10.50 15.48
C MET A 216 4.17 10.68 14.64
N PHE A 217 4.24 9.94 13.55
CA PHE A 217 5.23 10.11 12.50
C PHE A 217 4.59 9.83 11.14
N LEU A 218 5.23 10.27 10.07
CA LEU A 218 4.71 10.09 8.72
C LEU A 218 5.69 9.28 7.85
N VAL A 219 5.12 8.50 6.92
CA VAL A 219 5.85 7.70 5.93
C VAL A 219 5.20 7.89 4.57
N ALA A 220 5.99 8.02 3.52
CA ALA A 220 5.52 8.11 2.15
C ALA A 220 6.05 6.92 1.33
N HIS A 221 5.16 6.03 0.93
CA HIS A 221 5.51 4.83 0.18
C HIS A 221 5.46 5.04 -1.34
N GLY A 222 4.82 6.11 -1.80
CA GLY A 222 4.54 6.26 -3.23
C GLY A 222 3.72 5.09 -3.74
N ALA A 223 4.12 4.49 -4.87
CA ALA A 223 3.45 3.33 -5.47
C ALA A 223 4.10 1.97 -5.09
N ASN A 224 5.04 1.94 -4.14
CA ASN A 224 5.88 0.76 -3.90
C ASN A 224 5.22 -0.34 -3.08
N HIS A 225 4.15 -0.04 -2.34
CA HIS A 225 3.49 -0.99 -1.44
C HIS A 225 2.00 -1.15 -1.77
N PRO A 226 1.66 -1.74 -2.94
CA PRO A 226 0.27 -1.99 -3.30
C PRO A 226 -0.33 -3.10 -2.43
N VAL A 227 -1.57 -2.92 -1.96
CA VAL A 227 -2.32 -3.96 -1.23
C VAL A 227 -3.06 -4.91 -2.17
N VAL A 228 -3.29 -4.47 -3.42
CA VAL A 228 -3.88 -5.25 -4.49
C VAL A 228 -3.20 -4.93 -5.82
N SER A 229 -3.43 -5.77 -6.83
CA SER A 229 -2.85 -5.53 -8.18
C SER A 229 -3.30 -4.19 -8.77
N ASN A 230 -2.36 -3.44 -9.36
CA ASN A 230 -2.62 -2.21 -10.12
C ASN A 230 -3.19 -2.45 -11.53
N ALA A 231 -3.41 -3.70 -11.94
CA ALA A 231 -3.88 -4.03 -13.29
C ALA A 231 -5.32 -3.54 -13.57
N THR A 232 -6.15 -3.39 -12.54
CA THR A 232 -7.53 -2.94 -12.67
C THR A 232 -7.74 -1.55 -12.08
N THR A 233 -8.72 -0.80 -12.58
CA THR A 233 -9.08 0.52 -12.04
C THR A 233 -9.50 0.42 -10.57
N ALA A 234 -10.29 -0.60 -10.19
CA ALA A 234 -10.69 -0.82 -8.81
C ALA A 234 -9.48 -1.12 -7.90
N GLY A 235 -8.50 -1.89 -8.41
CA GLY A 235 -7.26 -2.15 -7.67
C GLY A 235 -6.44 -0.90 -7.46
N ARG A 236 -6.30 -0.07 -8.49
CA ARG A 236 -5.61 1.22 -8.37
C ARG A 236 -6.30 2.17 -7.38
N GLN A 237 -7.63 2.27 -7.42
CA GLN A 237 -8.39 3.06 -6.44
C GLN A 237 -8.10 2.60 -5.01
N ARG A 238 -8.08 1.29 -4.77
CA ARG A 238 -7.78 0.74 -3.45
C ARG A 238 -6.33 0.99 -3.00
N ASN A 239 -5.38 1.07 -3.94
CA ASN A 239 -3.99 1.37 -3.63
C ASN A 239 -3.79 2.86 -3.26
N ARG A 240 -4.63 3.77 -3.77
CA ARG A 240 -4.64 5.19 -3.37
C ARG A 240 -5.30 5.36 -2.00
N ARG A 241 -4.48 5.34 -0.96
CA ARG A 241 -4.96 5.37 0.42
C ARG A 241 -3.99 6.06 1.37
N ILE A 242 -4.51 6.47 2.50
CA ILE A 242 -3.76 6.76 3.71
C ILE A 242 -3.98 5.59 4.67
N GLU A 243 -2.93 5.06 5.25
CA GLU A 243 -3.02 4.13 6.36
C GLU A 243 -2.67 4.84 7.67
N CYS A 244 -3.51 4.70 8.68
CA CYS A 244 -3.16 5.00 10.05
C CYS A 244 -2.72 3.68 10.71
N VAL A 245 -1.44 3.59 11.05
CA VAL A 245 -0.82 2.39 11.61
C VAL A 245 -0.57 2.60 13.09
N ILE A 246 -1.19 1.77 13.92
CA ILE A 246 -1.10 1.84 15.37
C ILE A 246 -0.12 0.77 15.85
N TYR A 247 0.91 1.21 16.55
CA TYR A 247 1.96 0.35 17.11
C TYR A 247 1.64 -0.05 18.56
N PRO A 248 2.06 -1.24 19.00
CA PRO A 248 1.83 -1.69 20.38
C PRO A 248 2.62 -0.87 21.42
N GLU A 249 3.70 -0.20 21.00
CA GLU A 249 4.49 0.67 21.83
C GLU A 249 3.75 1.97 22.13
N GLN A 250 3.96 2.50 23.35
CA GLN A 250 3.33 3.74 23.78
C GLN A 250 4.35 4.86 23.93
N ALA A 251 3.97 6.05 23.50
CA ALA A 251 4.72 7.25 23.77
C ALA A 251 4.83 7.53 25.29
N PRO A 252 5.94 8.06 25.78
CA PRO A 252 6.08 8.42 27.18
C PRO A 252 4.99 9.40 27.57
N ALA A 253 4.48 9.26 28.80
CA ALA A 253 3.51 10.20 29.35
C ALA A 253 4.12 11.62 29.30
N SER A 254 3.37 12.58 28.77
CA SER A 254 3.78 13.98 28.83
C SER A 254 3.91 14.36 30.31
N SER A 255 5.14 14.62 30.78
CA SER A 255 5.31 15.34 32.05
C SER A 255 4.64 16.68 31.89
N SER A 256 3.51 16.89 32.58
CA SER A 256 2.90 18.22 32.68
C SER A 256 3.96 19.18 33.24
N ARG A 257 4.31 20.17 32.43
CA ARG A 257 5.04 21.36 32.91
C ARG A 257 4.09 22.25 33.66
#